data_0a7bddc8d684e0da557080d8554c0b68
#
_entry.id   0a7bddc8d684e0da557080d8554c0b68
#
_cell.length_a   1.000
_cell.length_b   1.000
_cell.length_c   1.000
_cell.angle_alpha   90.00
_cell.angle_beta   90.00
_cell.angle_gamma   90.00
#
_symmetry.space_group_name_H-M   'P 1'
#
loop_
_entity.id
_entity.type
_entity.pdbx_description
1 polymer ?
#
loop_
_entity_poly.entity_id
_entity_poly.type
_entity_poly.pdbx_seq_one_letter_code
_entity_poly.pdbx_strand_id
1 'polypeptide(L)'
;VSSVLVTDSTKPINDDPEEDDGQVVGIITDKDLRTKVIAHGLAFDTPAHTIMSTNLVLLDANAYVFEAVLAMLRDNLHHLPVVQKRRPIGVISLSDILRYESQSSLLLVRGILAQQSIEDLTHYARQLPNVFVRMVNEDANSHMIGTAMAVIGRTFKQRLLVLAEEKYGPPPVAYCFIALGSMARDEQLIVTDQDNALILDDDYDDELHDTYFQNIADFVCDGLAQCGYTYCDGEIMASFKKWRKTRAQWFEQFAQWIELPKPQALLNSSIFFDLDGVWGKTKWADELKIYIAKQSKVNRVFLANMAANARNRTPPLGFFKGFVMEHNGQHKRSMNLKRRGTAPLSDVIRVHALAVGSRKQNSFERLEDIIEAKLLPQGKAQDLRDALEYIAMMRIRHQAWQIEQGEEPDNDLDPHLLSPFEQRNLKEAFAILEKAQSYLKFSYSANSGVK
;
A
#
# COMPACT_ATOMS: atom_id res chain seq x y z
N VAL A 1 -13.44 -13.73 28.31
CA VAL A 1 -13.78 -13.35 26.92
C VAL A 1 -13.49 -11.87 26.78
N SER A 2 -12.57 -11.49 25.89
CA SER A 2 -12.13 -10.08 25.70
C SER A 2 -12.97 -9.32 24.66
N SER A 3 -13.83 -10.03 23.95
CA SER A 3 -14.74 -9.46 22.96
C SER A 3 -15.93 -10.37 22.65
N VAL A 4 -17.02 -9.78 22.16
CA VAL A 4 -18.25 -10.46 21.74
C VAL A 4 -18.66 -9.94 20.37
N LEU A 5 -19.04 -10.85 19.47
CA LEU A 5 -19.62 -10.49 18.18
C LEU A 5 -21.12 -10.20 18.34
N VAL A 6 -21.59 -9.23 17.60
CA VAL A 6 -23.02 -8.90 17.47
C VAL A 6 -23.44 -9.31 16.07
N THR A 7 -24.44 -10.19 15.97
CA THR A 7 -25.01 -10.66 14.70
C THR A 7 -26.43 -10.13 14.51
N ASP A 8 -26.87 -10.04 13.27
CA ASP A 8 -28.24 -9.64 12.90
C ASP A 8 -28.92 -10.81 12.20
N SER A 9 -29.79 -11.51 12.92
CA SER A 9 -30.55 -12.64 12.40
C SER A 9 -31.59 -12.27 11.34
N THR A 10 -31.88 -10.97 11.17
CA THR A 10 -32.75 -10.49 10.08
C THR A 10 -32.02 -10.36 8.74
N LYS A 11 -30.71 -10.56 8.73
CA LYS A 11 -29.84 -10.58 7.55
C LYS A 11 -29.20 -11.96 7.40
N PRO A 12 -29.94 -12.94 6.89
CA PRO A 12 -29.43 -14.29 6.73
C PRO A 12 -28.27 -14.35 5.73
N ILE A 13 -27.34 -15.26 5.97
CA ILE A 13 -26.18 -15.49 5.11
C ILE A 13 -26.48 -16.57 4.07
N ASN A 14 -27.31 -17.55 4.45
CA ASN A 14 -27.70 -18.71 3.65
C ASN A 14 -29.22 -18.80 3.52
N ASP A 15 -29.68 -19.57 2.53
CA ASP A 15 -31.11 -19.87 2.33
C ASP A 15 -31.68 -20.88 3.33
N ASP A 16 -30.85 -21.41 4.23
CA ASP A 16 -31.28 -22.36 5.28
C ASP A 16 -31.38 -21.67 6.66
N PRO A 17 -32.62 -21.39 7.13
CA PRO A 17 -32.82 -20.64 8.37
C PRO A 17 -32.45 -21.41 9.66
N GLU A 18 -32.27 -22.74 9.62
CA GLU A 18 -31.95 -23.53 10.82
C GLU A 18 -30.45 -23.52 11.18
N GLU A 19 -29.60 -23.11 10.25
CA GLU A 19 -28.13 -23.02 10.43
C GLU A 19 -27.56 -21.58 10.36
N ASP A 20 -28.42 -20.56 10.32
CA ASP A 20 -27.97 -19.17 10.07
C ASP A 20 -27.88 -18.34 11.35
N ASP A 21 -26.67 -18.13 11.84
CA ASP A 21 -26.36 -17.26 13.00
C ASP A 21 -26.50 -15.75 12.67
N GLY A 22 -26.87 -15.41 11.44
CA GLY A 22 -26.98 -14.03 10.96
C GLY A 22 -25.62 -13.39 10.61
N GLN A 23 -25.69 -12.28 9.89
CA GLN A 23 -24.50 -11.53 9.50
C GLN A 23 -23.91 -10.80 10.71
N VAL A 24 -22.56 -10.79 10.83
CA VAL A 24 -21.86 -9.98 11.84
C VAL A 24 -22.05 -8.49 11.53
N VAL A 25 -22.65 -7.76 12.46
CA VAL A 25 -22.93 -6.32 12.33
C VAL A 25 -22.12 -5.47 13.29
N GLY A 26 -21.49 -6.06 14.30
CA GLY A 26 -20.68 -5.32 15.26
C GLY A 26 -19.80 -6.21 16.13
N ILE A 27 -18.86 -5.57 16.81
CA ILE A 27 -18.05 -6.17 17.86
C ILE A 27 -18.06 -5.26 19.09
N ILE A 28 -18.12 -5.87 20.27
CA ILE A 28 -17.99 -5.20 21.57
C ILE A 28 -16.76 -5.78 22.26
N THR A 29 -15.86 -4.91 22.71
CA THR A 29 -14.63 -5.28 23.41
C THR A 29 -14.63 -4.78 24.86
N ASP A 30 -13.72 -5.28 25.70
CA ASP A 30 -13.49 -4.75 27.05
C ASP A 30 -13.24 -3.23 27.05
N LYS A 31 -12.59 -2.72 25.98
CA LYS A 31 -12.37 -1.27 25.82
C LYS A 31 -13.68 -0.55 25.64
N ASP A 32 -14.60 -1.07 24.83
CA ASP A 32 -15.93 -0.46 24.62
C ASP A 32 -16.72 -0.43 25.91
N LEU A 33 -16.71 -1.53 26.69
CA LEU A 33 -17.36 -1.56 27.98
C LEU A 33 -16.80 -0.53 28.96
N ARG A 34 -15.47 -0.40 29.05
CA ARG A 34 -14.83 0.59 29.94
C ARG A 34 -15.07 2.01 29.48
N THR A 35 -14.92 2.30 28.19
CA THR A 35 -14.94 3.68 27.67
C THR A 35 -16.33 4.18 27.32
N LYS A 36 -17.25 3.30 26.92
CA LYS A 36 -18.60 3.69 26.49
C LYS A 36 -19.65 3.45 27.59
N VAL A 37 -19.55 2.35 28.37
CA VAL A 37 -20.53 2.02 29.40
C VAL A 37 -20.09 2.57 30.77
N ILE A 38 -18.96 2.11 31.30
CA ILE A 38 -18.54 2.47 32.67
C ILE A 38 -18.22 3.98 32.79
N ALA A 39 -17.43 4.51 31.85
CA ALA A 39 -17.04 5.93 31.88
C ALA A 39 -18.22 6.90 31.75
N HIS A 40 -19.33 6.48 31.14
CA HIS A 40 -20.53 7.29 30.96
C HIS A 40 -21.69 6.91 31.92
N GLY A 41 -21.48 5.90 32.77
CA GLY A 41 -22.50 5.46 33.71
C GLY A 41 -23.76 4.89 33.06
N LEU A 42 -23.61 4.24 31.90
CA LEU A 42 -24.75 3.65 31.19
C LEU A 42 -25.30 2.44 31.96
N ALA A 43 -26.60 2.22 31.84
CA ALA A 43 -27.28 1.08 32.48
C ALA A 43 -26.87 -0.24 31.83
N PHE A 44 -26.94 -1.36 32.59
CA PHE A 44 -26.55 -2.69 32.11
C PHE A 44 -27.46 -3.24 31.01
N ASP A 45 -28.67 -2.70 30.87
CA ASP A 45 -29.65 -3.02 29.84
C ASP A 45 -29.52 -2.16 28.57
N THR A 46 -28.45 -1.36 28.49
CA THR A 46 -28.13 -0.57 27.29
C THR A 46 -28.01 -1.47 26.06
N PRO A 47 -28.76 -1.22 24.97
CA PRO A 47 -28.74 -2.06 23.78
C PRO A 47 -27.34 -2.16 23.15
N ALA A 48 -26.92 -3.37 22.78
CA ALA A 48 -25.60 -3.64 22.21
C ALA A 48 -25.26 -2.77 20.99
N HIS A 49 -26.22 -2.47 20.14
CA HIS A 49 -26.02 -1.65 18.94
C HIS A 49 -25.58 -0.21 19.21
N THR A 50 -25.81 0.30 20.43
CA THR A 50 -25.42 1.67 20.81
C THR A 50 -23.95 1.78 21.23
N ILE A 51 -23.34 0.65 21.61
CA ILE A 51 -21.97 0.61 22.14
C ILE A 51 -21.01 -0.17 21.23
N MET A 52 -21.53 -1.02 20.32
CA MET A 52 -20.71 -1.83 19.42
C MET A 52 -19.94 -0.96 18.42
N SER A 53 -18.82 -1.47 17.96
CA SER A 53 -18.09 -0.93 16.81
C SER A 53 -18.59 -1.62 15.53
N THR A 54 -19.00 -0.82 14.53
CA THR A 54 -19.64 -1.29 13.28
C THR A 54 -18.71 -1.27 12.08
N ASN A 55 -17.59 -0.55 12.18
CA ASN A 55 -16.55 -0.57 11.14
C ASN A 55 -15.68 -1.81 11.32
N LEU A 56 -16.17 -2.95 10.80
CA LEU A 56 -15.55 -4.25 11.00
C LEU A 56 -14.54 -4.56 9.90
N VAL A 57 -13.37 -5.03 10.31
CA VAL A 57 -12.44 -5.74 9.45
C VAL A 57 -12.64 -7.21 9.72
N LEU A 58 -13.09 -7.97 8.72
CA LEU A 58 -13.35 -9.40 8.81
C LEU A 58 -12.19 -10.19 8.22
N LEU A 59 -11.82 -11.30 8.84
CA LEU A 59 -10.77 -12.19 8.37
C LEU A 59 -11.43 -13.50 7.86
N ASP A 60 -11.05 -13.97 6.67
CA ASP A 60 -11.49 -15.28 6.19
C ASP A 60 -10.82 -16.40 7.00
N ALA A 61 -11.54 -17.49 7.24
CA ALA A 61 -11.04 -18.65 7.99
C ALA A 61 -9.80 -19.32 7.35
N ASN A 62 -9.63 -19.15 6.03
CA ASN A 62 -8.48 -19.67 5.30
C ASN A 62 -7.36 -18.64 5.16
N ALA A 63 -7.51 -17.44 5.72
CA ALA A 63 -6.47 -16.44 5.71
C ALA A 63 -5.27 -16.91 6.56
N TYR A 64 -4.07 -16.53 6.15
CA TYR A 64 -2.87 -16.79 6.92
C TYR A 64 -2.85 -15.95 8.21
N VAL A 65 -2.26 -16.49 9.29
CA VAL A 65 -2.07 -15.75 10.55
C VAL A 65 -1.40 -14.38 10.30
N PHE A 66 -0.47 -14.33 9.36
CA PHE A 66 0.21 -13.12 8.93
C PHE A 66 -0.76 -12.04 8.40
N GLU A 67 -1.81 -12.40 7.68
CA GLU A 67 -2.83 -11.43 7.21
C GLU A 67 -3.62 -10.84 8.39
N ALA A 68 -3.91 -11.66 9.41
CA ALA A 68 -4.51 -11.18 10.66
C ALA A 68 -3.62 -10.14 11.34
N VAL A 69 -2.31 -10.43 11.42
CA VAL A 69 -1.32 -9.51 12.00
C VAL A 69 -1.30 -8.18 11.25
N LEU A 70 -1.24 -8.22 9.92
CA LEU A 70 -1.22 -7.02 9.10
C LEU A 70 -2.49 -6.18 9.25
N ALA A 71 -3.67 -6.81 9.24
CA ALA A 71 -4.93 -6.12 9.45
C ALA A 71 -4.96 -5.43 10.84
N MET A 72 -4.52 -6.14 11.88
CA MET A 72 -4.44 -5.58 13.23
C MET A 72 -3.49 -4.38 13.33
N LEU A 73 -2.33 -4.44 12.67
CA LEU A 73 -1.35 -3.36 12.69
C LEU A 73 -1.81 -2.16 11.86
N ARG A 74 -2.29 -2.40 10.64
CA ARG A 74 -2.73 -1.35 9.72
C ARG A 74 -3.86 -0.52 10.30
N ASP A 75 -4.86 -1.20 10.89
CA ASP A 75 -6.10 -0.59 11.34
C ASP A 75 -6.11 -0.36 12.88
N ASN A 76 -4.96 -0.62 13.56
CA ASN A 76 -4.79 -0.51 15.02
C ASN A 76 -5.86 -1.30 15.80
N LEU A 77 -6.11 -2.54 15.37
CA LEU A 77 -7.11 -3.44 15.94
C LEU A 77 -6.45 -4.46 16.87
N HIS A 78 -7.17 -4.85 17.91
CA HIS A 78 -6.74 -5.89 18.86
C HIS A 78 -7.56 -7.18 18.74
N HIS A 79 -8.65 -7.15 17.99
CA HIS A 79 -9.58 -8.25 17.78
C HIS A 79 -10.06 -8.23 16.34
N LEU A 80 -10.07 -9.39 15.67
CA LEU A 80 -10.60 -9.57 14.32
C LEU A 80 -11.64 -10.68 14.36
N PRO A 81 -12.88 -10.41 13.94
CA PRO A 81 -13.85 -11.46 13.67
C PRO A 81 -13.38 -12.35 12.54
N VAL A 82 -13.45 -13.66 12.73
CA VAL A 82 -13.10 -14.67 11.71
C VAL A 82 -14.39 -15.24 11.14
N VAL A 83 -14.50 -15.24 9.82
CA VAL A 83 -15.68 -15.71 9.09
C VAL A 83 -15.30 -16.81 8.10
N GLN A 84 -16.22 -17.76 7.92
CA GLN A 84 -16.15 -18.77 6.87
C GLN A 84 -17.43 -18.68 6.04
N LYS A 85 -17.31 -18.39 4.75
CA LYS A 85 -18.48 -18.14 3.87
C LYS A 85 -19.48 -17.13 4.49
N ARG A 86 -18.95 -16.05 5.08
CA ARG A 86 -19.66 -14.99 5.81
C ARG A 86 -20.21 -15.39 7.19
N ARG A 87 -20.19 -16.68 7.57
CA ARG A 87 -20.61 -17.13 8.89
C ARG A 87 -19.50 -16.84 9.91
N PRO A 88 -19.80 -16.20 11.05
CA PRO A 88 -18.82 -16.00 12.11
C PRO A 88 -18.43 -17.36 12.75
N ILE A 89 -17.15 -17.64 12.80
CA ILE A 89 -16.61 -18.86 13.42
C ILE A 89 -15.80 -18.57 14.69
N GLY A 90 -15.44 -17.30 14.91
CA GLY A 90 -14.72 -16.90 16.12
C GLY A 90 -14.16 -15.49 16.03
N VAL A 91 -13.35 -15.16 17.03
CA VAL A 91 -12.57 -13.92 17.06
C VAL A 91 -11.13 -14.29 17.39
N ILE A 92 -10.19 -13.76 16.61
CA ILE A 92 -8.77 -13.86 16.94
C ILE A 92 -8.33 -12.55 17.61
N SER A 93 -7.63 -12.64 18.72
CA SER A 93 -7.06 -11.49 19.42
C SER A 93 -5.56 -11.36 19.15
N LEU A 94 -5.02 -10.15 19.29
CA LEU A 94 -3.57 -9.92 19.23
C LEU A 94 -2.82 -10.81 20.25
N SER A 95 -3.43 -11.09 21.41
CA SER A 95 -2.84 -11.97 22.43
C SER A 95 -2.74 -13.43 21.97
N ASP A 96 -3.70 -13.90 21.17
CA ASP A 96 -3.67 -15.26 20.62
C ASP A 96 -2.54 -15.39 19.59
N ILE A 97 -2.38 -14.37 18.73
CA ILE A 97 -1.30 -14.31 17.75
C ILE A 97 0.06 -14.24 18.45
N LEU A 98 0.21 -13.39 19.47
CA LEU A 98 1.47 -13.28 20.23
C LEU A 98 1.85 -14.59 20.93
N ARG A 99 0.85 -15.37 21.37
CA ARG A 99 1.08 -16.66 21.97
C ARG A 99 1.53 -17.72 20.95
N TYR A 100 1.05 -17.60 19.71
CA TYR A 100 1.46 -18.45 18.60
C TYR A 100 2.83 -18.06 18.03
N GLU A 101 3.14 -16.77 17.99
CA GLU A 101 4.32 -16.21 17.34
C GLU A 101 5.33 -15.56 18.32
N SER A 102 5.81 -16.29 19.31
CA SER A 102 6.81 -15.72 20.25
C SER A 102 8.13 -15.23 19.61
N GLN A 103 8.26 -15.21 18.29
CA GLN A 103 9.48 -14.81 17.56
C GLN A 103 9.28 -13.99 16.26
N SER A 104 8.15 -13.31 16.01
CA SER A 104 7.83 -12.74 14.69
C SER A 104 8.00 -11.21 14.52
N SER A 105 7.79 -10.74 13.28
CA SER A 105 7.81 -9.33 12.82
C SER A 105 7.01 -8.33 13.68
N LEU A 106 6.06 -8.79 14.48
CA LEU A 106 5.33 -8.00 15.48
C LEU A 106 6.25 -7.40 16.55
N LEU A 107 7.28 -8.14 16.98
CA LEU A 107 8.25 -7.62 17.94
C LEU A 107 9.07 -6.48 17.35
N LEU A 108 9.35 -6.55 16.04
CA LEU A 108 10.05 -5.47 15.34
C LEU A 108 9.23 -4.18 15.34
N VAL A 109 7.94 -4.24 14.96
CA VAL A 109 7.06 -3.07 14.95
C VAL A 109 6.93 -2.43 16.34
N ARG A 110 6.71 -3.25 17.37
CA ARG A 110 6.69 -2.75 18.77
C ARG A 110 8.03 -2.15 19.18
N GLY A 111 9.12 -2.80 18.77
CA GLY A 111 10.48 -2.32 19.02
C GLY A 111 10.70 -0.94 18.40
N ILE A 112 10.32 -0.73 17.14
CA ILE A 112 10.43 0.57 16.46
C ILE A 112 9.65 1.66 17.20
N LEU A 113 8.41 1.39 17.59
CA LEU A 113 7.57 2.38 18.31
C LEU A 113 8.13 2.76 19.70
N ALA A 114 8.92 1.90 20.31
CA ALA A 114 9.51 2.13 21.62
C ALA A 114 10.82 2.95 21.58
N GLN A 115 11.43 3.17 20.41
CA GLN A 115 12.72 3.84 20.29
C GLN A 115 12.60 5.34 20.59
N GLN A 116 13.65 5.92 21.17
CA GLN A 116 13.67 7.31 21.61
C GLN A 116 14.60 8.21 20.80
N SER A 117 15.36 7.63 19.85
CA SER A 117 16.29 8.36 19.00
C SER A 117 16.34 7.79 17.58
N ILE A 118 16.88 8.57 16.63
CA ILE A 118 17.14 8.10 15.26
C ILE A 118 18.19 7.00 15.26
N GLU A 119 19.19 7.10 16.13
CA GLU A 119 20.27 6.10 16.28
C GLU A 119 19.70 4.74 16.66
N ASP A 120 18.76 4.70 17.62
CA ASP A 120 18.08 3.48 18.02
C ASP A 120 17.23 2.91 16.88
N LEU A 121 16.50 3.77 16.17
CA LEU A 121 15.74 3.38 14.99
C LEU A 121 16.63 2.78 13.89
N THR A 122 17.80 3.38 13.65
CA THR A 122 18.79 2.86 12.70
C THR A 122 19.30 1.48 13.11
N HIS A 123 19.49 1.24 14.42
CA HIS A 123 19.84 -0.09 14.91
C HIS A 123 18.76 -1.14 14.60
N TYR A 124 17.47 -0.77 14.77
CA TYR A 124 16.35 -1.65 14.39
C TYR A 124 16.25 -1.86 12.88
N ALA A 125 16.52 -0.83 12.08
CA ALA A 125 16.49 -0.93 10.62
C ALA A 125 17.50 -1.96 10.08
N ARG A 126 18.63 -2.16 10.74
CA ARG A 126 19.62 -3.21 10.38
C ARG A 126 19.08 -4.64 10.49
N GLN A 127 17.95 -4.85 11.16
CA GLN A 127 17.32 -6.17 11.26
C GLN A 127 16.38 -6.46 10.09
N LEU A 128 15.98 -5.43 9.30
CA LEU A 128 15.03 -5.57 8.20
C LEU A 128 15.43 -6.61 7.16
N PRO A 129 16.71 -6.69 6.71
CA PRO A 129 17.14 -7.70 5.76
C PRO A 129 16.86 -9.13 6.25
N ASN A 130 17.13 -9.42 7.52
CA ASN A 130 16.89 -10.75 8.10
C ASN A 130 15.39 -11.08 8.17
N VAL A 131 14.56 -10.10 8.54
CA VAL A 131 13.09 -10.26 8.57
C VAL A 131 12.54 -10.49 7.16
N PHE A 132 13.07 -9.76 6.17
CA PHE A 132 12.69 -9.91 4.77
C PHE A 132 13.03 -11.32 4.24
N VAL A 133 14.26 -11.78 4.42
CA VAL A 133 14.73 -13.13 4.03
C VAL A 133 13.88 -14.20 4.71
N ARG A 134 13.59 -14.03 5.99
CA ARG A 134 12.75 -14.99 6.73
C ARG A 134 11.35 -15.12 6.11
N MET A 135 10.68 -14.00 5.78
CA MET A 135 9.36 -14.04 5.14
C MET A 135 9.40 -14.79 3.80
N VAL A 136 10.49 -14.62 3.03
CA VAL A 136 10.68 -15.34 1.76
C VAL A 136 10.85 -16.83 1.99
N ASN A 137 11.61 -17.23 3.00
CA ASN A 137 11.87 -18.63 3.35
C ASN A 137 10.64 -19.33 4.01
N GLU A 138 9.68 -18.56 4.52
CA GLU A 138 8.39 -19.03 5.04
C GLU A 138 7.30 -19.07 3.95
N ASP A 139 7.67 -19.04 2.65
CA ASP A 139 6.77 -19.11 1.49
C ASP A 139 5.66 -18.04 1.45
N ALA A 140 5.88 -16.87 2.08
CA ALA A 140 4.96 -15.74 1.95
C ALA A 140 4.91 -15.26 0.49
N ASN A 141 3.71 -14.93 0.01
CA ASN A 141 3.53 -14.38 -1.34
C ASN A 141 3.95 -12.90 -1.44
N SER A 142 4.03 -12.35 -2.65
CA SER A 142 4.53 -10.99 -2.85
C SER A 142 3.63 -9.93 -2.21
N HIS A 143 2.33 -10.13 -2.21
CA HIS A 143 1.37 -9.24 -1.55
C HIS A 143 1.61 -9.20 -0.03
N MET A 144 1.77 -10.36 0.61
CA MET A 144 2.05 -10.45 2.04
C MET A 144 3.36 -9.76 2.41
N ILE A 145 4.44 -10.04 1.68
CA ILE A 145 5.76 -9.44 1.92
C ILE A 145 5.72 -7.93 1.70
N GLY A 146 5.14 -7.47 0.59
CA GLY A 146 4.99 -6.04 0.28
C GLY A 146 4.21 -5.29 1.36
N THR A 147 3.09 -5.86 1.82
CA THR A 147 2.27 -5.27 2.88
C THR A 147 3.01 -5.23 4.22
N ALA A 148 3.74 -6.30 4.58
CA ALA A 148 4.54 -6.32 5.80
C ALA A 148 5.63 -5.24 5.79
N MET A 149 6.38 -5.15 4.70
CA MET A 149 7.43 -4.15 4.54
C MET A 149 6.86 -2.72 4.55
N ALA A 150 5.68 -2.50 3.95
CA ALA A 150 5.00 -1.20 3.98
C ALA A 150 4.53 -0.83 5.41
N VAL A 151 3.98 -1.79 6.17
CA VAL A 151 3.60 -1.56 7.58
C VAL A 151 4.82 -1.19 8.43
N ILE A 152 5.93 -1.90 8.25
CA ILE A 152 7.19 -1.59 8.94
C ILE A 152 7.67 -0.18 8.56
N GLY A 153 7.72 0.14 7.27
CA GLY A 153 8.13 1.47 6.80
C GLY A 153 7.19 2.59 7.26
N ARG A 154 5.89 2.33 7.36
CA ARG A 154 4.90 3.25 7.96
C ARG A 154 5.20 3.48 9.44
N THR A 155 5.57 2.42 10.17
CA THR A 155 5.89 2.51 11.61
C THR A 155 7.14 3.35 11.86
N PHE A 156 8.18 3.23 11.03
CA PHE A 156 9.34 4.12 11.09
C PHE A 156 8.94 5.59 10.90
N LYS A 157 8.11 5.89 9.88
CA LYS A 157 7.61 7.25 9.63
C LYS A 157 6.84 7.79 10.83
N GLN A 158 5.93 6.99 11.40
CA GLN A 158 5.13 7.38 12.55
C GLN A 158 6.01 7.69 13.77
N ARG A 159 7.00 6.83 14.06
CA ARG A 159 7.90 7.08 15.20
C ARG A 159 8.79 8.31 14.98
N LEU A 160 9.31 8.49 13.77
CA LEU A 160 10.09 9.69 13.42
C LEU A 160 9.26 10.96 13.55
N LEU A 161 7.98 10.95 13.16
CA LEU A 161 7.07 12.08 13.32
C LEU A 161 6.81 12.40 14.80
N VAL A 162 6.61 11.39 15.64
CA VAL A 162 6.49 11.57 17.09
C VAL A 162 7.77 12.21 17.64
N LEU A 163 8.95 11.69 17.30
CA LEU A 163 10.24 12.24 17.74
C LEU A 163 10.45 13.69 17.25
N ALA A 164 10.01 14.00 16.04
CA ALA A 164 10.08 15.34 15.49
C ALA A 164 9.17 16.31 16.26
N GLU A 165 7.92 15.91 16.55
CA GLU A 165 7.00 16.73 17.36
C GLU A 165 7.48 16.88 18.82
N GLU A 166 8.11 15.85 19.39
CA GLU A 166 8.77 15.95 20.71
C GLU A 166 9.91 16.98 20.70
N LYS A 167 10.69 17.04 19.60
CA LYS A 167 11.83 17.95 19.45
C LYS A 167 11.44 19.39 19.14
N TYR A 168 10.47 19.59 18.24
CA TYR A 168 10.12 20.92 17.71
C TYR A 168 8.83 21.49 18.31
N GLY A 169 8.16 20.74 19.19
CA GLY A 169 6.88 21.11 19.79
C GLY A 169 5.67 20.69 18.93
N PRO A 170 4.44 20.96 19.45
CA PRO A 170 3.22 20.62 18.74
C PRO A 170 3.07 21.43 17.44
N PRO A 171 2.43 20.86 16.41
CA PRO A 171 2.26 21.54 15.12
C PRO A 171 1.39 22.81 15.28
N PRO A 172 1.80 23.94 14.67
CA PRO A 172 1.08 25.21 14.78
C PRO A 172 -0.30 25.18 14.11
N VAL A 173 -0.46 24.36 13.09
CA VAL A 173 -1.73 24.05 12.42
C VAL A 173 -1.82 22.55 12.17
N ALA A 174 -3.02 22.04 12.00
CA ALA A 174 -3.20 20.62 11.72
C ALA A 174 -2.53 20.21 10.38
N TYR A 175 -2.06 18.97 10.30
CA TYR A 175 -1.43 18.45 9.08
C TYR A 175 -1.68 16.95 8.91
N CYS A 176 -1.38 16.44 7.72
CA CYS A 176 -1.30 15.03 7.42
C CYS A 176 0.02 14.74 6.70
N PHE A 177 0.83 13.83 7.23
CA PHE A 177 1.96 13.27 6.50
C PHE A 177 1.45 12.13 5.63
N ILE A 178 1.71 12.21 4.32
CA ILE A 178 1.29 11.18 3.36
C ILE A 178 2.48 10.42 2.80
N ALA A 179 2.31 9.11 2.66
CA ALA A 179 3.18 8.26 1.86
C ALA A 179 2.67 8.21 0.42
N LEU A 180 3.58 7.99 -0.52
CA LEU A 180 3.30 7.95 -1.95
C LEU A 180 3.88 6.66 -2.56
N GLY A 181 3.54 6.38 -3.81
CA GLY A 181 4.14 5.31 -4.60
C GLY A 181 4.00 3.91 -3.99
N SER A 182 5.08 3.14 -3.94
CA SER A 182 5.06 1.74 -3.50
C SER A 182 4.66 1.56 -2.03
N MET A 183 4.98 2.51 -1.16
CA MET A 183 4.54 2.50 0.24
C MET A 183 3.02 2.63 0.33
N ALA A 184 2.45 3.60 -0.37
CA ALA A 184 1.00 3.83 -0.37
C ALA A 184 0.22 2.67 -1.01
N ARG A 185 0.86 1.89 -1.89
CA ARG A 185 0.27 0.69 -2.48
C ARG A 185 0.43 -0.58 -1.64
N ASP A 186 1.12 -0.51 -0.50
CA ASP A 186 1.53 -1.70 0.27
C ASP A 186 2.32 -2.72 -0.57
N GLU A 187 3.19 -2.23 -1.46
CA GLU A 187 4.03 -3.00 -2.38
C GLU A 187 5.52 -2.68 -2.18
N GLN A 188 5.88 -2.11 -1.03
CA GLN A 188 7.25 -1.76 -0.70
C GLN A 188 8.09 -3.00 -0.47
N LEU A 189 9.35 -3.00 -0.94
CA LEU A 189 10.35 -4.04 -0.66
C LEU A 189 11.55 -3.44 0.07
N ILE A 190 12.59 -4.27 0.28
CA ILE A 190 13.80 -3.85 1.00
C ILE A 190 14.57 -2.76 0.25
N VAL A 191 14.64 -2.83 -1.09
CA VAL A 191 15.24 -1.79 -1.93
C VAL A 191 14.17 -0.79 -2.31
N THR A 192 14.14 0.34 -1.63
CA THR A 192 13.11 1.37 -1.80
C THR A 192 13.66 2.76 -1.50
N ASP A 193 13.14 3.71 -2.23
CA ASP A 193 13.25 5.13 -1.98
C ASP A 193 12.08 5.63 -1.12
N GLN A 194 12.19 6.85 -0.60
CA GLN A 194 11.14 7.49 0.15
C GLN A 194 10.39 8.48 -0.73
N ASP A 195 9.09 8.23 -0.94
CA ASP A 195 8.18 9.16 -1.57
C ASP A 195 7.17 9.65 -0.52
N ASN A 196 7.11 10.95 -0.26
CA ASN A 196 6.23 11.50 0.77
C ASN A 196 5.92 12.98 0.53
N ALA A 197 4.87 13.49 1.20
CA ALA A 197 4.45 14.89 1.14
C ALA A 197 3.67 15.28 2.40
N LEU A 198 3.35 16.58 2.54
CA LEU A 198 2.48 17.11 3.59
C LEU A 198 1.20 17.70 3.01
N ILE A 199 0.08 17.36 3.62
CA ILE A 199 -1.17 18.11 3.49
C ILE A 199 -1.28 18.97 4.75
N LEU A 200 -1.33 20.29 4.57
CA LEU A 200 -1.43 21.27 5.64
C LEU A 200 -2.88 21.77 5.76
N ASP A 201 -3.25 22.26 6.93
CA ASP A 201 -4.52 22.94 7.11
C ASP A 201 -4.62 24.16 6.18
N ASP A 202 -5.83 24.56 5.82
CA ASP A 202 -6.04 25.76 4.98
C ASP A 202 -5.75 27.07 5.74
N ASP A 203 -5.65 27.01 7.10
CA ASP A 203 -5.17 28.11 7.95
C ASP A 203 -3.63 28.24 7.97
N TYR A 204 -2.92 27.43 7.18
CA TYR A 204 -1.45 27.51 7.08
C TYR A 204 -1.02 28.85 6.49
N ASP A 205 -0.08 29.51 7.19
CA ASP A 205 0.59 30.72 6.76
C ASP A 205 2.08 30.43 6.48
N ASP A 206 2.55 30.79 5.29
CA ASP A 206 3.89 30.49 4.81
C ASP A 206 5.00 31.17 5.64
N GLU A 207 4.76 32.42 6.10
CA GLU A 207 5.74 33.19 6.87
C GLU A 207 5.83 32.72 8.32
N LEU A 208 4.70 32.29 8.89
CA LEU A 208 4.61 31.92 10.30
C LEU A 208 4.91 30.42 10.55
N HIS A 209 4.55 29.56 9.62
CA HIS A 209 4.49 28.11 9.89
C HIS A 209 5.49 27.29 9.08
N ASP A 210 6.02 27.78 7.91
CA ASP A 210 6.84 26.96 7.01
C ASP A 210 8.12 26.44 7.67
N THR A 211 8.75 27.25 8.53
CA THR A 211 9.96 26.81 9.26
C THR A 211 9.70 25.57 10.12
N TYR A 212 8.55 25.49 10.78
CA TYR A 212 8.19 24.32 11.57
C TYR A 212 8.04 23.09 10.70
N PHE A 213 7.28 23.18 9.59
CA PHE A 213 7.03 22.06 8.70
C PHE A 213 8.25 21.65 7.88
N GLN A 214 9.14 22.59 7.57
CA GLN A 214 10.45 22.27 7.00
C GLN A 214 11.28 21.43 7.97
N ASN A 215 11.38 21.86 9.25
CA ASN A 215 12.14 21.13 10.26
C ASN A 215 11.59 19.71 10.50
N ILE A 216 10.27 19.56 10.57
CA ILE A 216 9.61 18.23 10.67
C ILE A 216 9.94 17.36 9.45
N ALA A 217 9.80 17.92 8.26
CA ALA A 217 10.04 17.20 7.01
C ALA A 217 11.50 16.76 6.86
N ASP A 218 12.44 17.65 7.16
CA ASP A 218 13.88 17.34 7.11
C ASP A 218 14.23 16.27 8.13
N PHE A 219 13.79 16.42 9.39
CA PHE A 219 14.03 15.42 10.43
C PHE A 219 13.51 14.03 10.03
N VAL A 220 12.32 13.95 9.46
CA VAL A 220 11.72 12.66 9.06
C VAL A 220 12.44 12.10 7.83
N CYS A 221 12.73 12.91 6.80
CA CYS A 221 13.41 12.45 5.60
C CYS A 221 14.85 11.99 5.90
N ASP A 222 15.58 12.74 6.73
CA ASP A 222 16.95 12.38 7.14
C ASP A 222 16.97 11.14 8.03
N GLY A 223 16.01 11.03 8.95
CA GLY A 223 15.83 9.84 9.79
C GLY A 223 15.50 8.60 8.97
N LEU A 224 14.63 8.72 7.96
CA LEU A 224 14.32 7.64 7.02
C LEU A 224 15.55 7.22 6.22
N ALA A 225 16.34 8.18 5.72
CA ALA A 225 17.57 7.88 4.99
C ALA A 225 18.57 7.08 5.85
N GLN A 226 18.73 7.45 7.12
CA GLN A 226 19.54 6.70 8.08
C GLN A 226 18.99 5.28 8.37
N CYS A 227 17.68 5.11 8.27
CA CYS A 227 17.02 3.80 8.40
C CYS A 227 16.98 2.97 7.10
N GLY A 228 17.70 3.40 6.03
CA GLY A 228 17.82 2.63 4.79
C GLY A 228 16.77 2.95 3.72
N TYR A 229 15.90 3.95 3.93
CA TYR A 229 14.99 4.47 2.93
C TYR A 229 15.66 5.62 2.16
N THR A 230 16.28 5.31 1.02
CA THR A 230 17.07 6.29 0.28
C THR A 230 16.24 7.51 -0.15
N TYR A 231 16.89 8.67 -0.28
CA TYR A 231 16.22 9.85 -0.82
C TYR A 231 15.69 9.58 -2.23
N CYS A 232 14.54 10.17 -2.55
CA CYS A 232 13.96 10.08 -3.89
C CYS A 232 14.73 10.97 -4.86
N ASP A 233 15.33 10.38 -5.91
CA ASP A 233 16.04 11.10 -6.97
C ASP A 233 15.14 12.11 -7.70
N GLY A 234 13.83 11.88 -7.72
CA GLY A 234 12.82 12.78 -8.27
C GLY A 234 12.44 13.94 -7.36
N GLU A 235 13.08 14.07 -6.19
CA GLU A 235 12.80 15.10 -5.19
C GLU A 235 11.32 15.09 -4.73
N ILE A 236 10.70 13.91 -4.66
CA ILE A 236 9.31 13.76 -4.19
C ILE A 236 9.32 13.45 -2.70
N MET A 237 9.68 14.48 -1.92
CA MET A 237 9.77 14.38 -0.47
C MET A 237 9.23 15.65 0.19
N ALA A 238 8.66 15.52 1.37
CA ALA A 238 8.11 16.63 2.16
C ALA A 238 9.14 17.70 2.51
N SER A 239 10.45 17.38 2.51
CA SER A 239 11.56 18.31 2.68
C SER A 239 11.62 19.37 1.55
N PHE A 240 11.07 19.08 0.37
CA PHE A 240 10.93 20.06 -0.70
C PHE A 240 9.65 20.87 -0.56
N LYS A 241 9.73 22.18 -0.46
CA LYS A 241 8.59 23.10 -0.24
C LYS A 241 7.43 22.88 -1.22
N LYS A 242 7.72 22.51 -2.48
CA LYS A 242 6.72 22.23 -3.52
C LYS A 242 5.72 21.12 -3.13
N TRP A 243 6.07 20.26 -2.18
CA TRP A 243 5.26 19.13 -1.72
C TRP A 243 4.66 19.32 -0.30
N ARG A 244 4.79 20.53 0.26
CA ARG A 244 4.06 20.99 1.42
C ARG A 244 2.98 21.96 0.95
N LYS A 245 1.74 21.49 0.88
CA LYS A 245 0.60 22.24 0.33
C LYS A 245 -0.59 22.16 1.29
N THR A 246 -1.41 23.22 1.27
CA THR A 246 -2.68 23.16 2.00
C THR A 246 -3.65 22.16 1.33
N ARG A 247 -4.72 21.79 2.03
CA ARG A 247 -5.78 20.94 1.47
C ARG A 247 -6.32 21.51 0.16
N ALA A 248 -6.69 22.79 0.17
CA ALA A 248 -7.20 23.47 -1.03
C ALA A 248 -6.20 23.43 -2.19
N GLN A 249 -4.92 23.70 -1.93
CA GLN A 249 -3.86 23.63 -2.94
C GLN A 249 -3.65 22.22 -3.49
N TRP A 250 -3.83 21.16 -2.68
CA TRP A 250 -3.75 19.78 -3.17
C TRP A 250 -4.93 19.44 -4.10
N PHE A 251 -6.16 19.84 -3.74
CA PHE A 251 -7.30 19.64 -4.63
C PHE A 251 -7.13 20.37 -5.96
N GLU A 252 -6.65 21.60 -5.93
CA GLU A 252 -6.31 22.36 -7.14
C GLU A 252 -5.21 21.69 -7.97
N GLN A 253 -4.15 21.22 -7.33
CA GLN A 253 -3.06 20.51 -7.99
C GLN A 253 -3.53 19.25 -8.70
N PHE A 254 -4.36 18.42 -8.05
CA PHE A 254 -4.93 17.24 -8.68
C PHE A 254 -5.91 17.60 -9.80
N ALA A 255 -6.72 18.63 -9.63
CA ALA A 255 -7.57 19.15 -10.69
C ALA A 255 -6.75 19.54 -11.93
N GLN A 256 -5.68 20.30 -11.74
CA GLN A 256 -4.77 20.73 -12.83
C GLN A 256 -4.12 19.52 -13.53
N TRP A 257 -3.67 18.50 -12.79
CA TRP A 257 -3.07 17.31 -13.38
C TRP A 257 -4.07 16.50 -14.21
N ILE A 258 -5.34 16.44 -13.77
CA ILE A 258 -6.39 15.71 -14.47
C ILE A 258 -6.92 16.49 -15.68
N GLU A 259 -7.10 17.80 -15.56
CA GLU A 259 -7.63 18.64 -16.64
C GLU A 259 -6.61 18.97 -17.72
N LEU A 260 -5.33 19.14 -17.32
CA LEU A 260 -4.22 19.51 -18.18
C LEU A 260 -3.07 18.48 -18.07
N PRO A 261 -3.22 17.27 -18.62
CA PRO A 261 -2.26 16.18 -18.46
C PRO A 261 -0.99 16.39 -19.31
N LYS A 262 -0.16 17.35 -18.93
CA LYS A 262 1.17 17.58 -19.51
C LYS A 262 2.14 16.44 -19.11
N PRO A 263 3.26 16.21 -19.82
CA PRO A 263 4.21 15.13 -19.50
C PRO A 263 4.67 15.10 -18.05
N GLN A 264 5.03 16.27 -17.46
CA GLN A 264 5.41 16.34 -16.05
C GLN A 264 4.24 16.03 -15.11
N ALA A 265 3.02 16.47 -15.43
CA ALA A 265 1.82 16.14 -14.68
C ALA A 265 1.55 14.63 -14.68
N LEU A 266 1.75 13.95 -15.82
CA LEU A 266 1.57 12.50 -15.93
C LEU A 266 2.63 11.72 -15.14
N LEU A 267 3.88 12.19 -15.13
CA LEU A 267 4.92 11.61 -14.30
C LEU A 267 4.55 11.72 -12.81
N ASN A 268 4.17 12.92 -12.37
CA ASN A 268 3.73 13.16 -10.99
C ASN A 268 2.47 12.33 -10.67
N SER A 269 1.50 12.28 -11.58
CA SER A 269 0.27 11.49 -11.40
C SER A 269 0.57 10.01 -11.17
N SER A 270 1.59 9.43 -11.83
CA SER A 270 1.97 8.02 -11.64
C SER A 270 2.53 7.73 -10.23
N ILE A 271 2.87 8.75 -9.46
CA ILE A 271 3.37 8.64 -8.08
C ILE A 271 2.29 9.10 -7.09
N PHE A 272 1.74 10.30 -7.28
CA PHE A 272 0.82 10.94 -6.34
C PHE A 272 -0.60 10.36 -6.36
N PHE A 273 -1.01 9.66 -7.42
CA PHE A 273 -2.30 8.95 -7.44
C PHE A 273 -2.27 7.66 -6.62
N ASP A 274 -1.11 7.25 -6.13
CA ASP A 274 -0.92 6.27 -5.10
C ASP A 274 -0.52 7.01 -3.82
N LEU A 275 -1.48 7.46 -3.04
CA LEU A 275 -1.27 8.20 -1.80
C LEU A 275 -1.99 7.55 -0.63
N ASP A 276 -1.40 7.64 0.57
CA ASP A 276 -2.05 7.21 1.80
C ASP A 276 -1.60 8.03 3.00
N GLY A 277 -2.54 8.26 3.95
CA GLY A 277 -2.26 9.01 5.17
C GLY A 277 -1.48 8.15 6.18
N VAL A 278 -0.35 8.68 6.68
CA VAL A 278 0.51 8.00 7.65
C VAL A 278 0.34 8.55 9.05
N TRP A 279 0.19 9.87 9.19
CA TRP A 279 0.16 10.57 10.49
C TRP A 279 -0.72 11.82 10.45
N GLY A 280 -1.22 12.24 11.60
CA GLY A 280 -2.04 13.44 11.76
C GLY A 280 -3.47 13.25 11.25
N LYS A 281 -3.95 14.15 10.42
CA LYS A 281 -5.34 14.15 9.88
C LYS A 281 -5.45 13.25 8.66
N THR A 282 -5.24 11.94 8.81
CA THR A 282 -5.21 10.96 7.70
C THR A 282 -6.48 10.95 6.84
N LYS A 283 -7.63 11.34 7.38
CA LYS A 283 -8.88 11.52 6.60
C LYS A 283 -8.75 12.47 5.42
N TRP A 284 -7.84 13.44 5.46
CA TRP A 284 -7.59 14.34 4.32
C TRP A 284 -7.01 13.61 3.10
N ALA A 285 -6.19 12.60 3.35
CA ALA A 285 -5.72 11.71 2.27
C ALA A 285 -6.88 10.91 1.66
N ASP A 286 -7.84 10.42 2.48
CA ASP A 286 -9.01 9.71 1.98
C ASP A 286 -9.93 10.61 1.15
N GLU A 287 -10.09 11.87 1.53
CA GLU A 287 -10.84 12.88 0.76
C GLU A 287 -10.20 13.08 -0.62
N LEU A 288 -8.87 13.17 -0.70
CA LEU A 288 -8.15 13.26 -1.97
C LEU A 288 -8.30 12.00 -2.82
N LYS A 289 -8.23 10.80 -2.23
CA LYS A 289 -8.47 9.54 -2.95
C LYS A 289 -9.87 9.49 -3.58
N ILE A 290 -10.89 9.92 -2.83
CA ILE A 290 -12.27 10.02 -3.33
C ILE A 290 -12.36 11.01 -4.50
N TYR A 291 -11.74 12.18 -4.36
CA TYR A 291 -11.72 13.21 -5.41
C TYR A 291 -11.05 12.69 -6.68
N ILE A 292 -9.84 12.14 -6.56
CA ILE A 292 -9.07 11.57 -7.67
C ILE A 292 -9.89 10.51 -8.41
N ALA A 293 -10.46 9.54 -7.68
CA ALA A 293 -11.26 8.46 -8.27
C ALA A 293 -12.47 9.01 -9.04
N LYS A 294 -13.18 9.99 -8.48
CA LYS A 294 -14.36 10.62 -9.11
C LYS A 294 -13.99 11.40 -10.37
N GLN A 295 -12.95 12.24 -10.30
CA GLN A 295 -12.56 13.10 -11.42
C GLN A 295 -11.90 12.30 -12.56
N SER A 296 -11.03 11.35 -12.23
CA SER A 296 -10.34 10.53 -13.22
C SER A 296 -11.31 9.64 -14.01
N LYS A 297 -12.31 9.04 -13.35
CA LYS A 297 -13.29 8.15 -13.98
C LYS A 297 -14.03 8.82 -15.16
N VAL A 298 -14.35 10.09 -15.04
CA VAL A 298 -15.11 10.83 -16.06
C VAL A 298 -14.24 11.52 -17.11
N ASN A 299 -12.94 11.68 -16.86
CA ASN A 299 -12.03 12.40 -17.76
C ASN A 299 -11.32 11.45 -18.74
N ARG A 300 -11.94 11.23 -19.91
CA ARG A 300 -11.39 10.36 -20.96
C ARG A 300 -10.05 10.82 -21.51
N VAL A 301 -9.83 12.14 -21.59
CA VAL A 301 -8.55 12.70 -22.08
C VAL A 301 -7.43 12.38 -21.10
N PHE A 302 -7.68 12.55 -19.82
CA PHE A 302 -6.73 12.17 -18.78
C PHE A 302 -6.40 10.67 -18.82
N LEU A 303 -7.41 9.81 -18.87
CA LEU A 303 -7.22 8.35 -18.95
C LEU A 303 -6.42 7.95 -20.20
N ALA A 304 -6.68 8.58 -21.36
CA ALA A 304 -5.93 8.33 -22.58
C ALA A 304 -4.44 8.70 -22.44
N ASN A 305 -4.15 9.83 -21.79
CA ASN A 305 -2.78 10.26 -21.53
C ASN A 305 -2.08 9.37 -20.49
N MET A 306 -2.78 8.95 -19.43
CA MET A 306 -2.24 7.99 -18.46
C MET A 306 -1.96 6.65 -19.11
N ALA A 307 -2.83 6.17 -20.00
CA ALA A 307 -2.64 4.95 -20.78
C ALA A 307 -1.43 5.05 -21.73
N ALA A 308 -1.22 6.21 -22.35
CA ALA A 308 -0.03 6.48 -23.16
C ALA A 308 1.24 6.45 -22.30
N ASN A 309 1.21 7.10 -21.13
CA ASN A 309 2.33 7.12 -20.19
C ASN A 309 2.69 5.71 -19.67
N ALA A 310 1.70 4.89 -19.32
CA ALA A 310 1.89 3.51 -18.86
C ALA A 310 2.56 2.59 -19.90
N ARG A 311 2.64 3.01 -21.16
CA ARG A 311 3.28 2.28 -22.27
C ARG A 311 4.73 2.71 -22.53
N ASN A 312 5.22 3.74 -21.89
CA ASN A 312 6.59 4.25 -22.11
C ASN A 312 7.66 3.27 -21.59
N ARG A 313 7.32 2.45 -20.62
CA ARG A 313 8.20 1.42 -20.05
C ARG A 313 7.80 0.06 -20.61
N THR A 314 8.53 -0.40 -21.62
CA THR A 314 8.26 -1.71 -22.26
C THR A 314 8.94 -2.85 -21.49
N PRO A 315 8.33 -4.05 -21.44
CA PRO A 315 8.98 -5.23 -20.86
C PRO A 315 10.28 -5.58 -21.61
N PRO A 316 11.24 -6.27 -20.96
CA PRO A 316 12.55 -6.55 -21.54
C PRO A 316 12.51 -7.76 -22.50
N LEU A 317 11.62 -7.74 -23.50
CA LEU A 317 11.49 -8.77 -24.54
C LEU A 317 11.85 -8.19 -25.89
N GLY A 318 12.74 -8.88 -26.60
CA GLY A 318 13.08 -8.58 -28.01
C GLY A 318 12.10 -9.20 -29.00
N PHE A 319 12.27 -8.88 -30.26
CA PHE A 319 11.41 -9.34 -31.38
C PHE A 319 11.21 -10.86 -31.41
N PHE A 320 12.25 -11.64 -31.09
CA PHE A 320 12.19 -13.09 -31.00
C PHE A 320 11.90 -13.62 -29.59
N LYS A 321 11.29 -12.80 -28.72
CA LYS A 321 10.99 -13.14 -27.33
C LYS A 321 12.22 -13.57 -26.50
N GLY A 322 13.41 -13.17 -26.91
CA GLY A 322 14.61 -13.24 -26.07
C GLY A 322 14.62 -12.10 -25.05
N PHE A 323 15.27 -12.29 -23.91
CA PHE A 323 15.46 -11.20 -22.95
C PHE A 323 16.36 -10.10 -23.54
N VAL A 324 15.95 -8.85 -23.38
CA VAL A 324 16.76 -7.66 -23.68
C VAL A 324 17.48 -7.22 -22.42
N MET A 325 18.80 -7.38 -22.44
CA MET A 325 19.65 -7.01 -21.34
C MET A 325 19.99 -5.53 -21.36
N GLU A 326 20.12 -4.96 -20.18
CA GLU A 326 20.62 -3.60 -19.97
C GLU A 326 22.09 -3.65 -19.56
N HIS A 327 22.84 -2.63 -19.94
CA HIS A 327 24.23 -2.48 -19.55
C HIS A 327 24.31 -1.38 -18.48
N ASN A 328 24.14 -1.75 -17.23
CA ASN A 328 24.40 -0.84 -16.11
C ASN A 328 25.85 -1.08 -15.65
N GLY A 329 26.62 -0.03 -15.45
CA GLY A 329 28.09 -0.06 -15.25
C GLY A 329 28.67 -1.14 -14.31
N GLN A 330 27.88 -1.68 -13.37
CA GLN A 330 28.26 -2.78 -12.49
C GLN A 330 27.75 -4.15 -12.99
N HIS A 331 26.57 -4.21 -13.65
CA HIS A 331 25.94 -5.46 -14.15
C HIS A 331 25.91 -5.46 -15.67
N LYS A 332 26.79 -6.20 -16.29
CA LYS A 332 26.97 -6.20 -17.77
C LYS A 332 25.85 -6.91 -18.55
N ARG A 333 24.95 -7.67 -17.90
CA ARG A 333 23.88 -8.46 -18.53
C ARG A 333 22.71 -8.70 -17.56
N SER A 334 22.04 -7.66 -17.14
CA SER A 334 20.91 -7.77 -16.22
C SER A 334 19.65 -7.12 -16.80
N MET A 335 18.51 -7.36 -16.17
CA MET A 335 17.27 -6.66 -16.41
C MET A 335 16.69 -6.15 -15.08
N ASN A 336 16.29 -4.90 -15.06
CA ASN A 336 15.71 -4.29 -13.88
C ASN A 336 14.23 -4.69 -13.73
N LEU A 337 13.94 -5.61 -12.80
CA LEU A 337 12.60 -6.15 -12.57
C LEU A 337 11.61 -5.11 -12.01
N LYS A 338 12.08 -4.09 -11.25
CA LYS A 338 11.23 -2.97 -10.82
C LYS A 338 10.82 -2.12 -12.02
N ARG A 339 11.80 -1.61 -12.77
CA ARG A 339 11.58 -0.64 -13.84
C ARG A 339 10.90 -1.23 -15.08
N ARG A 340 11.18 -2.50 -15.40
CA ARG A 340 10.71 -3.18 -16.63
C ARG A 340 9.60 -4.19 -16.38
N GLY A 341 9.26 -4.46 -15.11
CA GLY A 341 8.29 -5.47 -14.72
C GLY A 341 7.19 -4.92 -13.81
N THR A 342 7.45 -4.82 -12.49
CA THR A 342 6.40 -4.48 -11.52
C THR A 342 5.86 -3.05 -11.70
N ALA A 343 6.70 -2.06 -11.95
CA ALA A 343 6.23 -0.68 -12.15
C ALA A 343 5.30 -0.52 -13.36
N PRO A 344 5.64 -1.00 -14.58
CA PRO A 344 4.71 -0.92 -15.70
C PRO A 344 3.43 -1.74 -15.50
N LEU A 345 3.44 -2.86 -14.76
CA LEU A 345 2.21 -3.58 -14.38
C LEU A 345 1.33 -2.74 -13.47
N SER A 346 1.90 -2.14 -12.41
CA SER A 346 1.17 -1.23 -11.54
C SER A 346 0.61 -0.02 -12.29
N ASP A 347 1.35 0.52 -13.28
CA ASP A 347 0.87 1.62 -14.13
C ASP A 347 -0.34 1.20 -14.97
N VAL A 348 -0.30 0.02 -15.61
CA VAL A 348 -1.44 -0.54 -16.38
C VAL A 348 -2.66 -0.74 -15.48
N ILE A 349 -2.48 -1.37 -14.33
CA ILE A 349 -3.56 -1.64 -13.37
C ILE A 349 -4.15 -0.32 -12.87
N ARG A 350 -3.32 0.69 -12.56
CA ARG A 350 -3.77 2.02 -12.12
C ARG A 350 -4.68 2.68 -13.14
N VAL A 351 -4.35 2.63 -14.43
CA VAL A 351 -5.19 3.21 -15.49
C VAL A 351 -6.58 2.58 -15.48
N HIS A 352 -6.66 1.26 -15.41
CA HIS A 352 -7.94 0.55 -15.35
C HIS A 352 -8.70 0.83 -14.05
N ALA A 353 -8.00 0.90 -12.91
CA ALA A 353 -8.59 1.23 -11.62
C ALA A 353 -9.19 2.65 -11.60
N LEU A 354 -8.48 3.63 -12.14
CA LEU A 354 -8.99 4.99 -12.29
C LEU A 354 -10.23 5.05 -13.21
N ALA A 355 -10.25 4.26 -14.28
CA ALA A 355 -11.38 4.19 -15.20
C ALA A 355 -12.64 3.63 -14.54
N VAL A 356 -12.55 2.71 -13.60
CA VAL A 356 -13.69 2.21 -12.83
C VAL A 356 -14.02 3.09 -11.62
N GLY A 357 -13.12 4.01 -11.24
CA GLY A 357 -13.28 4.88 -10.07
C GLY A 357 -12.92 4.18 -8.76
N SER A 358 -11.98 3.23 -8.80
CA SER A 358 -11.45 2.57 -7.62
C SER A 358 -10.74 3.58 -6.70
N ARG A 359 -10.94 3.42 -5.40
CA ARG A 359 -10.25 4.18 -4.33
C ARG A 359 -9.15 3.37 -3.68
N LYS A 360 -8.98 2.12 -4.10
CA LYS A 360 -7.95 1.22 -3.62
C LYS A 360 -6.57 1.69 -4.09
N GLN A 361 -5.54 1.43 -3.28
CA GLN A 361 -4.16 1.77 -3.63
C GLN A 361 -3.38 0.53 -4.08
N ASN A 362 -3.53 -0.59 -3.38
CA ASN A 362 -2.85 -1.83 -3.70
C ASN A 362 -3.25 -2.38 -5.08
N SER A 363 -2.27 -2.84 -5.86
CA SER A 363 -2.53 -3.32 -7.23
C SER A 363 -3.39 -4.58 -7.27
N PHE A 364 -3.29 -5.47 -6.30
CA PHE A 364 -4.13 -6.67 -6.21
C PHE A 364 -5.59 -6.30 -5.88
N GLU A 365 -5.81 -5.40 -4.92
CA GLU A 365 -7.14 -4.91 -4.59
C GLU A 365 -7.79 -4.12 -5.76
N ARG A 366 -6.97 -3.33 -6.49
CA ARG A 366 -7.44 -2.66 -7.72
C ARG A 366 -7.92 -3.64 -8.79
N LEU A 367 -7.26 -4.79 -8.92
CA LEU A 367 -7.68 -5.84 -9.85
C LEU A 367 -9.03 -6.43 -9.43
N GLU A 368 -9.36 -6.51 -8.15
CA GLU A 368 -10.68 -6.94 -7.66
C GLU A 368 -11.77 -5.97 -8.11
N ASP A 369 -11.57 -4.66 -7.92
CA ASP A 369 -12.53 -3.64 -8.40
C ASP A 369 -12.69 -3.68 -9.94
N ILE A 370 -11.61 -3.95 -10.69
CA ILE A 370 -11.63 -4.09 -12.15
C ILE A 370 -12.42 -5.32 -12.58
N ILE A 371 -12.27 -6.45 -11.85
CA ILE A 371 -13.02 -7.70 -12.09
C ILE A 371 -14.51 -7.47 -11.79
N GLU A 372 -14.84 -6.88 -10.66
CA GLU A 372 -16.22 -6.59 -10.25
C GLU A 372 -16.93 -5.67 -11.27
N ALA A 373 -16.22 -4.65 -11.75
CA ALA A 373 -16.72 -3.75 -12.77
C ALA A 373 -16.80 -4.37 -14.18
N LYS A 374 -16.29 -5.60 -14.38
CA LYS A 374 -16.22 -6.29 -15.68
C LYS A 374 -15.57 -5.44 -16.79
N LEU A 375 -14.58 -4.63 -16.41
CA LEU A 375 -13.92 -3.70 -17.35
C LEU A 375 -13.05 -4.42 -18.38
N LEU A 376 -12.39 -5.50 -17.97
CA LEU A 376 -11.54 -6.31 -18.84
C LEU A 376 -12.26 -7.58 -19.32
N PRO A 377 -11.89 -8.12 -20.48
CA PRO A 377 -12.36 -9.44 -20.91
C PRO A 377 -12.07 -10.52 -19.85
N GLN A 378 -12.93 -11.54 -19.82
CA GLN A 378 -12.81 -12.64 -18.86
C GLN A 378 -11.40 -13.24 -18.84
N GLY A 379 -10.83 -13.44 -17.66
CA GLY A 379 -9.50 -13.99 -17.42
C GLY A 379 -8.36 -12.96 -17.52
N LYS A 380 -8.56 -11.78 -18.15
CA LYS A 380 -7.44 -10.83 -18.36
C LYS A 380 -6.97 -10.14 -17.09
N ALA A 381 -7.86 -9.88 -16.16
CA ALA A 381 -7.46 -9.33 -14.86
C ALA A 381 -6.71 -10.39 -14.02
N GLN A 382 -7.11 -11.66 -14.13
CA GLN A 382 -6.37 -12.77 -13.50
C GLN A 382 -4.98 -12.95 -14.12
N ASP A 383 -4.87 -12.90 -15.46
CA ASP A 383 -3.56 -12.91 -16.13
C ASP A 383 -2.63 -11.82 -15.58
N LEU A 384 -3.16 -10.59 -15.37
CA LEU A 384 -2.40 -9.47 -14.78
C LEU A 384 -1.99 -9.73 -13.32
N ARG A 385 -2.88 -10.32 -12.51
CA ARG A 385 -2.60 -10.70 -11.14
C ARG A 385 -1.45 -11.70 -11.08
N ASP A 386 -1.53 -12.76 -11.88
CA ASP A 386 -0.52 -13.82 -11.92
C ASP A 386 0.84 -13.30 -12.41
N ALA A 387 0.84 -12.43 -13.44
CA ALA A 387 2.05 -11.80 -13.93
C ALA A 387 2.70 -10.87 -12.89
N LEU A 388 1.88 -10.07 -12.17
CA LEU A 388 2.37 -9.18 -11.10
C LEU A 388 2.99 -10.00 -9.97
N GLU A 389 2.27 -11.03 -9.49
CA GLU A 389 2.74 -11.92 -8.43
C GLU A 389 4.06 -12.58 -8.83
N TYR A 390 4.12 -13.15 -10.04
CA TYR A 390 5.31 -13.85 -10.48
C TYR A 390 6.54 -12.94 -10.58
N ILE A 391 6.41 -11.78 -11.24
CA ILE A 391 7.52 -10.84 -11.40
C ILE A 391 7.93 -10.24 -10.03
N ALA A 392 6.96 -9.94 -9.17
CA ALA A 392 7.24 -9.45 -7.82
C ALA A 392 7.99 -10.51 -6.98
N MET A 393 7.56 -11.78 -7.03
CA MET A 393 8.25 -12.87 -6.32
C MET A 393 9.65 -13.13 -6.85
N MET A 394 9.87 -13.05 -8.18
CA MET A 394 11.21 -13.17 -8.76
C MET A 394 12.14 -12.05 -8.24
N ARG A 395 11.63 -10.82 -8.14
CA ARG A 395 12.36 -9.68 -7.58
C ARG A 395 12.66 -9.88 -6.08
N ILE A 396 11.68 -10.34 -5.31
CA ILE A 396 11.79 -10.62 -3.88
C ILE A 396 12.84 -11.70 -3.62
N ARG A 397 12.76 -12.82 -4.33
CA ARG A 397 13.73 -13.93 -4.20
C ARG A 397 15.14 -13.53 -4.59
N HIS A 398 15.28 -12.70 -5.63
CA HIS A 398 16.58 -12.17 -6.03
C HIS A 398 17.21 -11.31 -4.91
N GLN A 399 16.45 -10.37 -4.33
CA GLN A 399 16.93 -9.55 -3.23
C GLN A 399 17.24 -10.36 -1.97
N ALA A 400 16.42 -11.36 -1.64
CA ALA A 400 16.68 -12.26 -0.52
C ALA A 400 17.96 -13.07 -0.72
N TRP A 401 18.17 -13.60 -1.90
CA TRP A 401 19.40 -14.33 -2.25
C TRP A 401 20.66 -13.46 -2.13
N GLN A 402 20.61 -12.21 -2.63
CA GLN A 402 21.74 -11.26 -2.49
C GLN A 402 22.07 -11.00 -1.01
N ILE A 403 21.04 -10.78 -0.17
CA ILE A 403 21.23 -10.58 1.28
C ILE A 403 21.89 -11.82 1.91
N GLU A 404 21.45 -13.02 1.56
CA GLU A 404 22.04 -14.29 2.07
C GLU A 404 23.50 -14.48 1.64
N GLN A 405 23.87 -13.94 0.46
CA GLN A 405 25.27 -13.93 0.00
C GLN A 405 26.10 -12.79 0.62
N GLY A 406 25.51 -11.91 1.42
CA GLY A 406 26.16 -10.73 1.98
C GLY A 406 26.39 -9.61 0.96
N GLU A 407 25.63 -9.62 -0.14
CA GLU A 407 25.62 -8.60 -1.17
C GLU A 407 24.55 -7.53 -0.88
N GLU A 408 24.75 -6.32 -1.39
CA GLU A 408 23.71 -5.29 -1.33
C GLU A 408 22.56 -5.65 -2.30
N PRO A 409 21.30 -5.72 -1.81
CA PRO A 409 20.19 -6.08 -2.65
C PRO A 409 19.87 -5.01 -3.69
N ASP A 410 19.50 -5.43 -4.91
CA ASP A 410 19.10 -4.56 -6.01
C ASP A 410 17.87 -5.10 -6.76
N ASN A 411 17.56 -4.50 -7.93
CA ASN A 411 16.47 -4.93 -8.80
C ASN A 411 16.95 -5.53 -10.13
N ASP A 412 18.26 -5.76 -10.27
CA ASP A 412 18.94 -6.06 -11.54
C ASP A 412 19.25 -7.55 -11.64
N LEU A 413 18.27 -8.35 -12.10
CA LEU A 413 18.38 -9.80 -12.24
C LEU A 413 19.12 -10.20 -13.51
N ASP A 414 20.15 -11.06 -13.40
CA ASP A 414 20.70 -11.80 -14.54
C ASP A 414 19.83 -13.04 -14.83
N PRO A 415 19.11 -13.09 -15.96
CA PRO A 415 18.24 -14.23 -16.27
C PRO A 415 18.99 -15.54 -16.55
N HIS A 416 20.31 -15.51 -16.71
CA HIS A 416 21.10 -16.73 -16.85
C HIS A 416 21.24 -17.48 -15.51
N LEU A 417 20.97 -16.80 -14.38
CA LEU A 417 20.94 -17.44 -13.06
C LEU A 417 19.63 -18.22 -12.81
N LEU A 418 18.61 -17.99 -13.66
CA LEU A 418 17.32 -18.65 -13.55
C LEU A 418 17.32 -20.02 -14.23
N SER A 419 16.57 -20.97 -13.66
CA SER A 419 16.28 -22.25 -14.31
C SER A 419 15.53 -22.05 -15.63
N PRO A 420 15.58 -23.00 -16.57
CA PRO A 420 14.82 -22.93 -17.81
C PRO A 420 13.30 -22.78 -17.59
N PHE A 421 12.77 -23.28 -16.48
CA PHE A 421 11.38 -23.15 -16.10
C PHE A 421 11.06 -21.70 -15.70
N GLU A 422 11.85 -21.11 -14.81
CA GLU A 422 11.70 -19.72 -14.37
C GLU A 422 11.85 -18.74 -15.53
N GLN A 423 12.83 -18.96 -16.42
CA GLN A 423 12.99 -18.13 -17.61
C GLN A 423 11.74 -18.15 -18.52
N ARG A 424 11.11 -19.32 -18.71
CA ARG A 424 9.89 -19.43 -19.52
C ARG A 424 8.72 -18.70 -18.87
N ASN A 425 8.51 -18.89 -17.58
CA ASN A 425 7.42 -18.24 -16.84
C ASN A 425 7.61 -16.72 -16.80
N LEU A 426 8.84 -16.24 -16.62
CA LEU A 426 9.14 -14.81 -16.62
C LEU A 426 8.89 -14.18 -18.01
N LYS A 427 9.22 -14.89 -19.10
CA LYS A 427 8.87 -14.45 -20.46
C LYS A 427 7.37 -14.40 -20.68
N GLU A 428 6.62 -15.38 -20.16
CA GLU A 428 5.15 -15.38 -20.27
C GLU A 428 4.54 -14.22 -19.47
N ALA A 429 5.02 -13.95 -18.25
CA ALA A 429 4.59 -12.81 -17.44
C ALA A 429 4.86 -11.46 -18.15
N PHE A 430 6.02 -11.29 -18.77
CA PHE A 430 6.31 -10.13 -19.60
C PHE A 430 5.46 -10.04 -20.87
N ALA A 431 5.12 -11.17 -21.50
CA ALA A 431 4.21 -11.19 -22.64
C ALA A 431 2.78 -10.79 -22.26
N ILE A 432 2.32 -11.11 -21.04
CA ILE A 432 1.05 -10.63 -20.47
C ILE A 432 1.09 -9.10 -20.34
N LEU A 433 2.18 -8.55 -19.78
CA LEU A 433 2.36 -7.10 -19.67
C LEU A 433 2.33 -6.42 -21.05
N GLU A 434 3.05 -6.93 -22.03
CA GLU A 434 3.08 -6.40 -23.41
C GLU A 434 1.69 -6.37 -24.04
N LYS A 435 0.92 -7.47 -23.90
CA LYS A 435 -0.47 -7.55 -24.37
C LYS A 435 -1.37 -6.54 -23.66
N ALA A 436 -1.20 -6.37 -22.34
CA ALA A 436 -1.98 -5.42 -21.55
C ALA A 436 -1.67 -3.96 -21.94
N GLN A 437 -0.39 -3.61 -22.15
CA GLN A 437 0.01 -2.30 -22.68
C GLN A 437 -0.54 -2.04 -24.08
N SER A 438 -0.58 -3.07 -24.93
CA SER A 438 -1.20 -2.98 -26.25
C SER A 438 -2.70 -2.78 -26.15
N TYR A 439 -3.38 -3.45 -25.21
CA TYR A 439 -4.81 -3.29 -24.96
C TYR A 439 -5.16 -1.87 -24.49
N LEU A 440 -4.33 -1.24 -23.64
CA LEU A 440 -4.51 0.17 -23.24
C LEU A 440 -4.59 1.12 -24.46
N LYS A 441 -3.78 0.87 -25.50
CA LYS A 441 -3.79 1.70 -26.72
C LYS A 441 -5.16 1.70 -27.40
N PHE A 442 -5.84 0.57 -27.43
CA PHE A 442 -7.15 0.45 -28.07
C PHE A 442 -8.27 0.96 -27.17
N SER A 443 -8.23 0.63 -25.88
CA SER A 443 -9.30 0.92 -24.93
C SER A 443 -9.40 2.40 -24.56
N TYR A 444 -8.27 3.13 -24.55
CA TYR A 444 -8.19 4.52 -24.13
C TYR A 444 -7.70 5.46 -25.24
N SER A 445 -7.85 5.08 -26.53
CA SER A 445 -7.54 6.02 -27.61
C SER A 445 -8.55 7.16 -27.62
N ALA A 446 -8.07 8.39 -27.85
CA ALA A 446 -8.90 9.60 -27.87
C ALA A 446 -10.07 9.52 -28.90
N ASN A 447 -9.98 8.61 -29.88
CA ASN A 447 -10.98 8.37 -30.93
C ASN A 447 -11.87 7.15 -30.70
N SER A 448 -11.74 6.42 -29.59
CA SER A 448 -12.64 5.31 -29.31
C SER A 448 -13.98 5.85 -28.81
N GLY A 449 -14.84 6.18 -29.75
CA GLY A 449 -16.28 6.29 -29.54
C GLY A 449 -16.80 4.93 -29.09
N VAL A 450 -16.75 4.64 -27.83
CA VAL A 450 -17.52 3.53 -27.27
C VAL A 450 -18.96 3.99 -27.19
N LYS A 451 -19.80 3.34 -28.02
CA LYS A 451 -21.26 3.39 -27.94
C LYS A 451 -21.75 2.91 -26.57
#